data_387cce22c08c8e792cf3e831c444c9b9
#
_entry.id   387cce22c08c8e792cf3e831c444c9b9
#
_cell.length_a   1.000
_cell.length_b   1.000
_cell.length_c   1.000
_cell.angle_alpha   90.00
_cell.angle_beta   90.00
_cell.angle_gamma   90.00
#
_symmetry.space_group_name_H-M   'P 1'
#
loop_
_entity.id
_entity.type
_entity.pdbx_description
1 polymer ?
#
loop_
_entity_poly.entity_id
_entity_poly.type
_entity_poly.pdbx_seq_one_letter_code
_entity_poly.pdbx_strand_id
1 'polypeptide(L)'
;MQQVRSTKRPVDTSAHAGGSIKAHRLPPAGFNPRTASALELRRYGLPQRPDPATRPKLAARWEEIFSRKLTYIAPTFRPLAELVPGIQPRVRQDVVTVTHPFWSGAVVHATGSQKFTWVLGQWNVPDVTPAATGQGSWYSLAWIGIDGTSDVTQIGTVQSVSADANGNLTKNCYAIYEWWPQGWQAIANFPVSFGDTLLGLISWTPRPRHGSACLI
;
A
#
# COMPACT_ATOMS: atom_id res chain seq x y z
N MET A 1 -40.07 0.44 17.73
CA MET A 1 -38.80 -0.26 17.49
C MET A 1 -38.99 -1.17 16.27
N GLN A 2 -38.60 -0.72 15.09
CA GLN A 2 -38.67 -1.49 13.85
C GLN A 2 -37.33 -2.11 13.58
N GLN A 3 -37.26 -3.43 13.55
CA GLN A 3 -36.05 -4.19 13.13
C GLN A 3 -35.92 -4.08 11.62
N VAL A 4 -34.84 -3.45 11.15
CA VAL A 4 -34.42 -3.50 9.75
C VAL A 4 -33.70 -4.82 9.52
N ARG A 5 -34.34 -5.74 8.80
CA ARG A 5 -33.70 -6.97 8.31
C ARG A 5 -32.71 -6.62 7.18
N SER A 6 -31.45 -6.77 7.43
CA SER A 6 -30.39 -6.74 6.41
C SER A 6 -30.47 -8.03 5.58
N THR A 7 -30.87 -7.90 4.33
CA THR A 7 -30.78 -9.00 3.36
C THR A 7 -29.35 -9.08 2.85
N LYS A 8 -28.55 -9.98 3.43
CA LYS A 8 -27.24 -10.34 2.90
C LYS A 8 -27.41 -10.98 1.52
N ARG A 9 -26.98 -10.30 0.47
CA ARG A 9 -26.67 -10.97 -0.80
C ARG A 9 -25.40 -11.81 -0.59
N PRO A 10 -25.38 -13.06 -1.05
CA PRO A 10 -24.12 -13.83 -1.09
C PRO A 10 -23.14 -13.11 -2.01
N VAL A 11 -21.94 -12.83 -1.52
CA VAL A 11 -20.84 -12.34 -2.36
C VAL A 11 -20.40 -13.52 -3.22
N ASP A 12 -20.54 -13.38 -4.53
CA ASP A 12 -20.02 -14.35 -5.50
C ASP A 12 -18.49 -14.31 -5.47
N THR A 13 -17.89 -15.25 -4.77
CA THR A 13 -16.43 -15.39 -4.64
C THR A 13 -15.78 -16.05 -5.85
N SER A 14 -16.53 -16.40 -6.89
CA SER A 14 -16.04 -17.13 -8.05
C SER A 14 -15.36 -16.27 -9.12
N ALA A 15 -15.43 -14.94 -9.04
CA ALA A 15 -14.96 -14.03 -10.09
C ALA A 15 -13.51 -13.54 -9.93
N HIS A 16 -12.80 -13.89 -8.86
CA HIS A 16 -11.41 -13.49 -8.65
C HIS A 16 -10.46 -14.68 -8.86
N ALA A 17 -10.40 -15.17 -10.10
CA ALA A 17 -9.37 -16.12 -10.50
C ALA A 17 -7.98 -15.47 -10.28
N GLY A 18 -7.22 -16.06 -9.37
CA GLY A 18 -5.92 -15.70 -8.86
C GLY A 18 -4.98 -14.92 -9.77
N GLY A 19 -5.12 -13.60 -9.80
CA GLY A 19 -4.11 -12.74 -10.39
C GLY A 19 -2.85 -12.79 -9.53
N SER A 20 -1.73 -13.21 -10.11
CA SER A 20 -0.44 -13.14 -9.42
C SER A 20 0.07 -11.70 -9.40
N ILE A 21 0.67 -11.26 -8.28
CA ILE A 21 1.42 -10.01 -8.24
C ILE A 21 2.55 -10.11 -9.26
N LYS A 22 2.60 -9.18 -10.20
CA LYS A 22 3.65 -9.11 -11.22
C LYS A 22 4.38 -7.79 -11.12
N ALA A 23 5.69 -7.85 -11.00
CA ALA A 23 6.53 -6.67 -11.14
C ALA A 23 6.46 -6.13 -12.58
N HIS A 24 6.40 -4.81 -12.71
CA HIS A 24 6.54 -4.17 -14.01
C HIS A 24 7.97 -4.31 -14.55
N ARG A 25 8.12 -4.18 -15.86
CA ARG A 25 9.45 -4.08 -16.45
C ARG A 25 10.16 -2.85 -15.91
N LEU A 26 11.46 -2.98 -15.64
CA LEU A 26 12.26 -1.83 -15.27
C LEU A 26 12.38 -0.86 -16.45
N PRO A 27 12.32 0.44 -16.20
CA PRO A 27 12.70 1.43 -17.20
C PRO A 27 14.17 1.24 -17.63
N PRO A 28 14.52 1.58 -18.87
CA PRO A 28 15.92 1.55 -19.32
C PRO A 28 16.75 2.61 -18.58
N ALA A 29 18.07 2.43 -18.59
CA ALA A 29 18.98 3.44 -18.05
C ALA A 29 18.73 4.81 -18.72
N GLY A 30 18.70 5.86 -17.90
CA GLY A 30 18.44 7.21 -18.38
C GLY A 30 16.96 7.52 -18.68
N PHE A 31 16.05 6.62 -18.39
CA PHE A 31 14.62 6.87 -18.54
C PHE A 31 14.18 8.08 -17.71
N ASN A 32 13.50 9.00 -18.35
CA ASN A 32 12.95 10.19 -17.69
C ASN A 32 11.41 10.20 -17.76
N PRO A 33 10.73 9.98 -16.64
CA PRO A 33 9.27 9.97 -16.59
C PRO A 33 8.64 11.27 -17.08
N ARG A 34 9.31 12.40 -16.92
CA ARG A 34 8.79 13.74 -17.28
C ARG A 34 8.71 13.95 -18.79
N THR A 35 9.49 13.24 -19.58
CA THR A 35 9.45 13.30 -21.04
C THR A 35 8.82 12.07 -21.68
N ALA A 36 8.54 11.05 -20.89
CA ALA A 36 7.96 9.80 -21.36
C ALA A 36 6.50 9.98 -21.80
N SER A 37 6.11 9.19 -22.80
CA SER A 37 4.71 9.07 -23.23
C SER A 37 3.84 8.37 -22.19
N ALA A 38 2.53 8.57 -22.28
CA ALA A 38 1.57 7.86 -21.44
C ALA A 38 1.67 6.32 -21.58
N LEU A 39 2.05 5.84 -22.76
CA LEU A 39 2.25 4.40 -23.00
C LEU A 39 3.49 3.88 -22.29
N GLU A 40 4.58 4.62 -22.32
CA GLU A 40 5.83 4.24 -21.63
C GLU A 40 5.64 4.25 -20.12
N LEU A 41 5.00 5.29 -19.56
CA LEU A 41 4.68 5.34 -18.14
C LEU A 41 3.89 4.09 -17.70
N ARG A 42 2.84 3.72 -18.45
CA ARG A 42 2.08 2.49 -18.18
C ARG A 42 2.92 1.23 -18.29
N ARG A 43 3.79 1.16 -19.32
CA ARG A 43 4.66 -0.01 -19.55
C ARG A 43 5.56 -0.32 -18.35
N TYR A 44 6.02 0.73 -17.67
CA TYR A 44 6.91 0.62 -16.51
C TYR A 44 6.19 0.74 -15.17
N GLY A 45 4.84 0.69 -15.16
CA GLY A 45 4.06 0.76 -13.94
C GLY A 45 4.10 2.12 -13.24
N LEU A 46 4.46 3.16 -13.97
CA LEU A 46 4.51 4.52 -13.43
C LEU A 46 3.16 5.22 -13.60
N PRO A 47 2.82 6.10 -12.64
CA PRO A 47 1.57 6.84 -12.70
C PRO A 47 1.55 7.80 -13.89
N GLN A 48 0.40 7.91 -14.53
CA GLN A 48 0.21 8.85 -15.64
C GLN A 48 0.40 10.27 -15.15
N ARG A 49 0.99 11.12 -16.01
CA ARG A 49 1.10 12.55 -15.71
C ARG A 49 -0.30 13.15 -15.64
N PRO A 50 -0.66 13.79 -14.52
CA PRO A 50 -1.94 14.48 -14.41
C PRO A 50 -1.97 15.70 -15.33
N ASP A 51 -3.14 15.98 -15.90
CA ASP A 51 -3.34 17.19 -16.68
C ASP A 51 -3.32 18.43 -15.75
N PRO A 52 -2.39 19.38 -15.96
CA PRO A 52 -2.27 20.56 -15.11
C PRO A 52 -3.47 21.53 -15.23
N ALA A 53 -4.21 21.47 -16.33
CA ALA A 53 -5.40 22.32 -16.51
C ALA A 53 -6.56 21.86 -15.61
N THR A 54 -6.70 20.55 -15.43
CA THR A 54 -7.81 19.97 -14.65
C THR A 54 -7.41 19.57 -13.24
N ARG A 55 -6.11 19.29 -13.00
CA ARG A 55 -5.57 18.81 -11.73
C ARG A 55 -4.23 19.47 -11.36
N PRO A 56 -4.19 20.81 -11.20
CA PRO A 56 -2.93 21.55 -11.06
C PRO A 56 -2.10 21.13 -9.84
N LYS A 57 -2.73 20.90 -8.69
CA LYS A 57 -2.01 20.47 -7.47
C LYS A 57 -1.39 19.08 -7.62
N LEU A 58 -2.11 18.15 -8.25
CA LEU A 58 -1.60 16.80 -8.47
C LEU A 58 -0.50 16.78 -9.52
N ALA A 59 -0.62 17.59 -10.57
CA ALA A 59 0.40 17.75 -11.59
C ALA A 59 1.70 18.34 -11.00
N ALA A 60 1.60 19.36 -10.16
CA ALA A 60 2.75 19.94 -9.47
C ALA A 60 3.45 18.91 -8.57
N ARG A 61 2.67 18.12 -7.82
CA ARG A 61 3.24 17.06 -6.96
C ARG A 61 3.87 15.93 -7.78
N TRP A 62 3.27 15.55 -8.89
CA TRP A 62 3.85 14.58 -9.83
C TRP A 62 5.19 15.07 -10.37
N GLU A 63 5.28 16.32 -10.84
CA GLU A 63 6.52 16.93 -11.32
C GLU A 63 7.60 16.97 -10.23
N GLU A 64 7.25 17.34 -9.00
CA GLU A 64 8.17 17.34 -7.85
C GLU A 64 8.77 15.95 -7.61
N ILE A 65 7.93 14.91 -7.59
CA ILE A 65 8.37 13.53 -7.37
C ILE A 65 9.34 13.09 -8.48
N PHE A 66 8.93 13.27 -9.72
CA PHE A 66 9.67 12.78 -10.89
C PHE A 66 10.79 13.72 -11.38
N SER A 67 11.00 14.86 -10.73
CA SER A 67 12.20 15.68 -10.92
C SER A 67 13.43 15.12 -10.18
N ARG A 68 13.21 14.25 -9.19
CA ARG A 68 14.28 13.61 -8.42
C ARG A 68 14.95 12.54 -9.26
N LYS A 69 16.22 12.28 -8.96
CA LYS A 69 16.93 11.11 -9.53
C LYS A 69 16.41 9.84 -8.84
N LEU A 70 15.63 9.06 -9.57
CA LEU A 70 15.07 7.81 -9.06
C LEU A 70 15.91 6.62 -9.53
N THR A 71 16.08 5.65 -8.63
CA THR A 71 16.62 4.32 -8.96
C THR A 71 15.46 3.34 -8.94
N TYR A 72 15.27 2.63 -10.04
CA TYR A 72 14.19 1.66 -10.18
C TYR A 72 14.71 0.27 -9.81
N ILE A 73 13.96 -0.46 -9.01
CA ILE A 73 14.25 -1.84 -8.65
C ILE A 73 13.14 -2.77 -9.13
N ALA A 74 13.49 -3.99 -9.50
CA ALA A 74 12.51 -5.07 -9.67
C ALA A 74 12.19 -5.63 -8.28
N PRO A 75 10.97 -5.47 -7.77
CA PRO A 75 10.64 -5.90 -6.42
C PRO A 75 10.72 -7.43 -6.32
N THR A 76 11.28 -7.91 -5.22
CA THR A 76 11.25 -9.31 -4.81
C THR A 76 10.30 -9.45 -3.64
N PHE A 77 9.26 -10.25 -3.77
CA PHE A 77 8.23 -10.41 -2.75
C PHE A 77 8.48 -11.64 -1.88
N ARG A 78 8.19 -11.49 -0.57
CA ARG A 78 8.15 -12.58 0.40
C ARG A 78 6.88 -12.47 1.24
N PRO A 79 6.19 -13.58 1.60
CA PRO A 79 5.06 -13.54 2.50
C PRO A 79 5.44 -12.84 3.82
N LEU A 80 4.69 -11.82 4.20
CA LEU A 80 5.03 -11.03 5.40
C LEU A 80 4.98 -11.88 6.68
N ALA A 81 4.10 -12.86 6.73
CA ALA A 81 4.00 -13.79 7.85
C ALA A 81 5.29 -14.58 8.15
N GLU A 82 6.18 -14.73 7.13
CA GLU A 82 7.49 -15.36 7.34
C GLU A 82 8.48 -14.45 8.07
N LEU A 83 8.28 -13.13 7.98
CA LEU A 83 9.20 -12.13 8.54
C LEU A 83 8.70 -11.52 9.84
N VAL A 84 7.39 -11.47 10.02
CA VAL A 84 6.73 -10.90 11.20
C VAL A 84 5.75 -11.92 11.77
N PRO A 85 6.21 -12.78 12.68
CA PRO A 85 5.36 -13.79 13.30
C PRO A 85 4.14 -13.16 13.98
N GLY A 86 2.99 -13.81 13.84
CA GLY A 86 1.72 -13.36 14.44
C GLY A 86 0.97 -12.29 13.67
N ILE A 87 1.55 -11.77 12.59
CA ILE A 87 0.79 -10.90 11.70
C ILE A 87 -0.30 -11.73 11.00
N GLN A 88 -1.54 -11.32 11.18
CA GLN A 88 -2.68 -11.96 10.52
C GLN A 88 -3.16 -11.06 9.39
N PRO A 89 -3.29 -11.56 8.15
CA PRO A 89 -4.01 -10.85 7.12
C PRO A 89 -5.47 -10.74 7.56
N ARG A 90 -5.90 -9.52 7.85
CA ARG A 90 -7.30 -9.28 8.22
C ARG A 90 -8.08 -8.87 6.99
N VAL A 91 -8.86 -9.79 6.46
CA VAL A 91 -9.92 -9.46 5.50
C VAL A 91 -10.98 -8.66 6.26
N ARG A 92 -11.10 -7.37 5.97
CA ARG A 92 -12.17 -6.55 6.52
C ARG A 92 -13.39 -6.63 5.63
N GLN A 93 -14.48 -7.05 6.22
CA GLN A 93 -15.81 -6.84 5.68
C GLN A 93 -16.39 -5.59 6.36
N ASP A 94 -16.81 -4.62 5.56
CA ASP A 94 -17.61 -3.43 5.90
C ASP A 94 -16.91 -2.34 6.74
N VAL A 95 -16.61 -1.21 6.09
CA VAL A 95 -16.18 0.01 6.77
C VAL A 95 -17.39 0.87 7.11
N VAL A 96 -17.96 0.61 8.26
CA VAL A 96 -18.78 1.58 9.00
C VAL A 96 -17.86 2.26 10.00
N THR A 97 -18.06 3.53 10.31
CA THR A 97 -17.30 4.25 11.36
C THR A 97 -17.36 3.47 12.66
N VAL A 98 -16.32 2.73 12.97
CA VAL A 98 -16.22 1.88 14.16
C VAL A 98 -14.92 2.20 14.84
N THR A 99 -14.94 2.41 16.14
CA THR A 99 -13.73 2.38 16.97
C THR A 99 -13.08 1.02 16.76
N HIS A 100 -11.95 1.00 16.07
CA HIS A 100 -11.25 -0.25 15.80
C HIS A 100 -9.98 -0.30 16.67
N PRO A 101 -9.81 -1.31 17.50
CA PRO A 101 -8.73 -1.35 18.48
C PRO A 101 -7.33 -1.43 17.85
N PHE A 102 -7.24 -1.80 16.57
CA PHE A 102 -5.96 -2.03 15.88
C PHE A 102 -5.76 -1.18 14.62
N TRP A 103 -6.66 -0.24 14.34
CA TRP A 103 -6.56 0.62 13.17
C TRP A 103 -6.86 2.07 13.54
N SER A 104 -6.02 2.97 13.06
CA SER A 104 -6.19 4.41 13.17
C SER A 104 -5.86 5.04 11.82
N GLY A 105 -6.70 5.92 11.33
CA GLY A 105 -6.47 6.57 10.05
C GLY A 105 -7.67 7.33 9.54
N ALA A 106 -7.58 7.77 8.29
CA ALA A 106 -8.65 8.47 7.58
C ALA A 106 -9.07 7.66 6.36
N VAL A 107 -10.38 7.58 6.14
CA VAL A 107 -10.98 7.00 4.94
C VAL A 107 -11.81 8.07 4.26
N VAL A 108 -11.60 8.22 2.95
CA VAL A 108 -12.42 9.08 2.11
C VAL A 108 -13.28 8.21 1.21
N HIS A 109 -14.58 8.30 1.36
CA HIS A 109 -15.52 7.57 0.53
C HIS A 109 -15.85 8.35 -0.74
N ALA A 110 -15.87 7.65 -1.87
CA ALA A 110 -16.36 8.22 -3.12
C ALA A 110 -17.88 8.42 -3.03
N THR A 111 -18.39 9.53 -3.55
CA THR A 111 -19.82 9.83 -3.60
C THR A 111 -20.37 9.72 -5.02
N GLY A 112 -21.55 9.14 -5.18
CA GLY A 112 -22.20 8.96 -6.48
C GLY A 112 -21.37 8.11 -7.44
N SER A 113 -21.11 8.61 -8.63
CA SER A 113 -20.31 7.92 -9.67
C SER A 113 -18.81 8.21 -9.60
N GLN A 114 -18.36 8.97 -8.62
CA GLN A 114 -16.96 9.31 -8.44
C GLN A 114 -16.12 8.07 -8.12
N LYS A 115 -14.87 8.08 -8.56
CA LYS A 115 -13.89 7.03 -8.23
C LYS A 115 -12.56 7.68 -7.93
N PHE A 116 -11.90 7.18 -6.90
CA PHE A 116 -10.51 7.53 -6.66
C PHE A 116 -9.63 6.77 -7.64
N THR A 117 -8.75 7.50 -8.30
CA THR A 117 -7.76 6.93 -9.24
C THR A 117 -6.34 7.10 -8.76
N TRP A 118 -6.16 7.83 -7.65
CA TRP A 118 -4.88 8.12 -7.05
C TRP A 118 -5.01 8.22 -5.54
N VAL A 119 -4.03 7.67 -4.83
CA VAL A 119 -3.74 7.97 -3.44
C VAL A 119 -2.24 8.21 -3.29
N LEU A 120 -1.88 9.23 -2.55
CA LEU A 120 -0.51 9.60 -2.24
C LEU A 120 -0.42 9.85 -0.74
N GLY A 121 0.59 9.28 -0.10
CA GLY A 121 0.90 9.52 1.30
C GLY A 121 2.40 9.60 1.51
N GLN A 122 2.81 10.37 2.49
CA GLN A 122 4.19 10.45 2.95
C GLN A 122 4.21 10.25 4.45
N TRP A 123 5.15 9.46 4.93
CA TRP A 123 5.35 9.21 6.36
C TRP A 123 6.82 8.98 6.67
N ASN A 124 7.18 9.22 7.92
CA ASN A 124 8.45 8.74 8.45
C ASN A 124 8.23 7.35 9.03
N VAL A 125 9.14 6.42 8.74
CA VAL A 125 9.11 5.07 9.32
C VAL A 125 9.28 5.19 10.83
N PRO A 126 8.24 4.88 11.64
CA PRO A 126 8.32 5.10 13.06
C PRO A 126 9.25 4.08 13.72
N ASP A 127 10.01 4.52 14.70
CA ASP A 127 10.63 3.58 15.64
C ASP A 127 9.54 3.02 16.58
N VAL A 128 9.68 1.75 16.93
CA VAL A 128 8.69 1.02 17.73
C VAL A 128 9.30 0.50 19.01
N THR A 129 8.46 0.46 20.05
CA THR A 129 8.79 -0.11 21.35
C THR A 129 7.77 -1.17 21.72
N PRO A 130 8.12 -2.13 22.59
CA PRO A 130 7.16 -3.09 23.11
C PRO A 130 5.95 -2.40 23.76
N ALA A 131 4.76 -2.92 23.51
CA ALA A 131 3.54 -2.40 24.13
C ALA A 131 3.35 -2.88 25.59
N ALA A 132 4.11 -3.89 26.01
CA ALA A 132 4.10 -4.44 27.35
C ALA A 132 5.50 -4.94 27.75
N THR A 133 5.75 -5.09 29.03
CA THR A 133 6.96 -5.71 29.57
C THR A 133 6.91 -7.23 29.42
N GLY A 134 8.08 -7.88 29.37
CA GLY A 134 8.23 -9.31 29.23
C GLY A 134 8.44 -9.77 27.79
N GLN A 135 8.52 -11.08 27.63
CA GLN A 135 8.71 -11.71 26.33
C GLN A 135 7.49 -11.53 25.44
N GLY A 136 7.70 -11.16 24.17
CA GLY A 136 6.62 -11.01 23.21
C GLY A 136 7.07 -10.41 21.88
N SER A 137 6.12 -10.26 20.97
CA SER A 137 6.32 -9.62 19.69
C SER A 137 5.18 -8.64 19.40
N TRP A 138 5.54 -7.44 18.96
CA TRP A 138 4.60 -6.36 18.62
C TRP A 138 4.95 -5.82 17.25
N TYR A 139 3.95 -5.32 16.56
CA TYR A 139 4.13 -4.69 15.25
C TYR A 139 3.15 -3.56 15.02
N SER A 140 3.53 -2.64 14.16
CA SER A 140 2.65 -1.61 13.61
C SER A 140 2.87 -1.48 12.11
N LEU A 141 1.87 -0.95 11.41
CA LEU A 141 1.92 -0.71 9.98
C LEU A 141 1.55 0.74 9.69
N ALA A 142 2.32 1.37 8.79
CA ALA A 142 1.98 2.66 8.19
C ALA A 142 1.76 2.44 6.70
N TRP A 143 0.58 2.80 6.18
CA TRP A 143 0.22 2.46 4.81
C TRP A 143 -0.81 3.41 4.20
N ILE A 144 -0.89 3.38 2.88
CA ILE A 144 -1.97 3.98 2.08
C ILE A 144 -2.60 2.90 1.21
N GLY A 145 -3.86 3.11 0.79
CA GLY A 145 -4.57 2.14 -0.04
C GLY A 145 -5.71 2.72 -0.84
N ILE A 146 -6.13 1.99 -1.86
CA ILE A 146 -7.35 2.23 -2.62
C ILE A 146 -8.22 0.98 -2.54
N ASP A 147 -9.54 1.19 -2.51
CA ASP A 147 -10.59 0.19 -2.28
C ASP A 147 -10.61 -0.35 -0.84
N GLY A 148 -11.14 -1.52 -0.60
CA GLY A 148 -11.22 -2.10 0.74
C GLY A 148 -12.52 -2.81 1.07
N THR A 149 -13.43 -2.99 0.11
CA THR A 149 -14.67 -3.75 0.29
C THR A 149 -14.58 -5.17 -0.26
N SER A 150 -14.15 -5.32 -1.50
CA SER A 150 -14.00 -6.62 -2.16
C SER A 150 -12.62 -6.79 -2.80
N ASP A 151 -11.92 -5.70 -2.89
CA ASP A 151 -10.60 -5.59 -3.51
C ASP A 151 -9.81 -4.52 -2.75
N VAL A 152 -8.50 -4.67 -2.65
CA VAL A 152 -7.64 -3.69 -2.02
C VAL A 152 -6.26 -3.72 -2.66
N THR A 153 -5.70 -2.55 -2.86
CA THR A 153 -4.28 -2.37 -3.14
C THR A 153 -3.73 -1.42 -2.09
N GLN A 154 -2.76 -1.88 -1.33
CA GLN A 154 -2.12 -1.10 -0.27
C GLN A 154 -0.60 -1.17 -0.40
N ILE A 155 0.09 -0.10 -0.01
CA ILE A 155 1.54 -0.04 0.07
C ILE A 155 1.94 0.72 1.32
N GLY A 156 3.02 0.27 1.97
CA GLY A 156 3.41 0.86 3.23
C GLY A 156 4.67 0.27 3.81
N THR A 157 4.77 0.37 5.12
CA THR A 157 5.82 -0.23 5.93
C THR A 157 5.22 -0.99 7.11
N VAL A 158 5.87 -2.07 7.49
CA VAL A 158 5.67 -2.73 8.78
C VAL A 158 6.90 -2.51 9.64
N GLN A 159 6.68 -2.22 10.91
CA GLN A 159 7.68 -2.11 11.94
C GLN A 159 7.37 -3.15 13.00
N SER A 160 8.36 -3.91 13.41
CA SER A 160 8.22 -4.93 14.44
C SER A 160 9.29 -4.82 15.51
N VAL A 161 8.94 -5.19 16.72
CA VAL A 161 9.86 -5.36 17.84
C VAL A 161 9.51 -6.63 18.57
N SER A 162 10.52 -7.41 18.91
CA SER A 162 10.38 -8.59 19.78
C SER A 162 11.31 -8.46 20.98
N ALA A 163 10.85 -8.93 22.13
CA ALA A 163 11.64 -9.07 23.35
C ALA A 163 11.82 -10.55 23.68
N ASP A 164 13.04 -10.98 23.94
CA ASP A 164 13.33 -12.32 24.45
C ASP A 164 13.07 -12.45 25.96
N ALA A 165 13.30 -13.64 26.51
CA ALA A 165 13.13 -13.91 27.93
C ALA A 165 14.07 -13.08 28.83
N ASN A 166 15.16 -12.56 28.30
CA ASN A 166 16.14 -11.72 29.00
C ASN A 166 15.87 -10.22 28.82
N GLY A 167 14.84 -9.86 28.04
CA GLY A 167 14.49 -8.48 27.74
C GLY A 167 15.29 -7.87 26.60
N ASN A 168 16.10 -8.64 25.86
CA ASN A 168 16.80 -8.12 24.69
C ASN A 168 15.82 -7.86 23.56
N LEU A 169 15.94 -6.70 22.92
CA LEU A 169 15.05 -6.25 21.85
C LEU A 169 15.66 -6.52 20.48
N THR A 170 14.86 -7.09 19.61
CA THR A 170 15.14 -7.16 18.17
C THR A 170 14.10 -6.36 17.40
N LYS A 171 14.55 -5.40 16.61
CA LYS A 171 13.68 -4.53 15.81
C LYS A 171 13.91 -4.73 14.33
N ASN A 172 12.85 -4.75 13.56
CA ASN A 172 12.91 -4.83 12.09
C ASN A 172 11.87 -3.90 11.46
N CYS A 173 12.15 -3.45 10.25
CA CYS A 173 11.16 -2.80 9.41
C CYS A 173 11.30 -3.26 7.96
N TYR A 174 10.17 -3.32 7.26
CA TYR A 174 10.10 -3.78 5.87
C TYR A 174 9.14 -2.90 5.09
N ALA A 175 9.45 -2.64 3.83
CA ALA A 175 8.47 -2.18 2.86
C ALA A 175 7.48 -3.30 2.57
N ILE A 176 6.20 -2.96 2.47
CA ILE A 176 5.13 -3.93 2.29
C ILE A 176 4.19 -3.52 1.17
N TYR A 177 3.62 -4.52 0.54
CA TYR A 177 2.57 -4.42 -0.46
C TYR A 177 1.46 -5.43 -0.17
N GLU A 178 0.22 -5.02 -0.36
CA GLU A 178 -0.91 -5.92 -0.30
C GLU A 178 -1.80 -5.76 -1.52
N TRP A 179 -2.22 -6.87 -2.04
CA TRP A 179 -3.31 -6.97 -3.00
C TRP A 179 -4.19 -8.16 -2.64
N TRP A 180 -5.45 -7.94 -2.46
CA TRP A 180 -6.38 -9.02 -2.17
C TRP A 180 -6.67 -9.85 -3.44
N PRO A 181 -6.76 -11.17 -3.30
CA PRO A 181 -6.74 -11.97 -2.06
C PRO A 181 -5.34 -12.44 -1.61
N GLN A 182 -4.23 -11.99 -2.23
CA GLN A 182 -2.89 -12.53 -1.97
C GLN A 182 -2.32 -12.16 -0.59
N GLY A 183 -2.89 -11.14 0.06
CA GLY A 183 -2.45 -10.68 1.37
C GLY A 183 -1.11 -9.93 1.35
N TRP A 184 -0.59 -9.65 2.55
CA TRP A 184 0.62 -8.86 2.73
C TRP A 184 1.87 -9.55 2.24
N GLN A 185 2.64 -8.83 1.45
CA GLN A 185 3.96 -9.24 0.97
C GLN A 185 5.01 -8.19 1.37
N ALA A 186 6.15 -8.64 1.89
CA ALA A 186 7.31 -7.78 2.05
C ALA A 186 8.03 -7.62 0.71
N ILE A 187 8.54 -6.41 0.44
CA ILE A 187 9.42 -6.13 -0.69
C ILE A 187 10.85 -6.32 -0.22
N ALA A 188 11.38 -7.54 -0.38
CA ALA A 188 12.59 -7.98 0.30
C ALA A 188 13.87 -7.24 -0.14
N ASN A 189 13.89 -6.69 -1.34
CA ASN A 189 15.03 -5.95 -1.90
C ASN A 189 14.83 -4.43 -1.89
N PHE A 190 13.87 -3.91 -1.10
CA PHE A 190 13.72 -2.50 -0.86
C PHE A 190 14.11 -2.21 0.60
N PRO A 191 15.36 -1.76 0.85
CA PRO A 191 15.82 -1.50 2.21
C PRO A 191 15.05 -0.33 2.82
N VAL A 192 14.63 -0.50 4.06
CA VAL A 192 13.93 0.52 4.85
C VAL A 192 14.53 0.54 6.25
N SER A 193 14.75 1.73 6.79
CA SER A 193 15.26 1.96 8.12
C SER A 193 14.30 2.82 8.95
N PHE A 194 14.33 2.69 10.26
CA PHE A 194 13.60 3.58 11.16
C PHE A 194 14.08 5.03 10.95
N GLY A 195 13.12 5.95 10.85
CA GLY A 195 13.39 7.36 10.55
C GLY A 195 13.42 7.71 9.07
N ASP A 196 13.48 6.74 8.15
CA ASP A 196 13.39 7.02 6.72
C ASP A 196 12.07 7.74 6.39
N THR A 197 12.13 8.67 5.45
CA THR A 197 10.95 9.30 4.89
C THR A 197 10.56 8.58 3.62
N LEU A 198 9.39 7.97 3.63
CA LEU A 198 8.85 7.26 2.48
C LEU A 198 7.66 7.98 1.89
N LEU A 199 7.53 7.86 0.58
CA LEU A 199 6.40 8.33 -0.19
C LEU A 199 5.77 7.16 -0.92
N GLY A 200 4.53 6.85 -0.58
CA GLY A 200 3.73 5.85 -1.25
C GLY A 200 2.78 6.49 -2.26
N LEU A 201 2.67 5.88 -3.42
CA LEU A 201 1.76 6.30 -4.47
C LEU A 201 1.09 5.08 -5.08
N ILE A 202 -0.24 5.08 -5.09
CA ILE A 202 -1.04 4.10 -5.81
C ILE A 202 -1.86 4.83 -6.86
N SER A 203 -1.87 4.29 -8.06
CA SER A 203 -2.70 4.81 -9.15
C SER A 203 -3.49 3.69 -9.82
N TRP A 204 -4.68 4.04 -10.28
CA TRP A 204 -5.57 3.15 -11.00
C TRP A 204 -6.09 3.80 -12.27
N THR A 205 -6.04 3.08 -13.40
CA THR A 205 -6.65 3.48 -14.66
C THR A 205 -7.74 2.50 -15.06
N PRO A 206 -8.98 2.96 -15.28
CA PRO A 206 -10.11 2.06 -15.56
C PRO A 206 -10.06 1.44 -16.96
N ARG A 207 -9.31 2.01 -17.90
CA ARG A 207 -9.19 1.52 -19.30
C ARG A 207 -7.78 1.78 -19.86
N PRO A 208 -7.01 0.74 -20.19
CA PRO A 208 -7.21 -0.64 -19.74
C PRO A 208 -7.14 -0.72 -18.21
N ARG A 209 -7.82 -1.67 -17.59
CA ARG A 209 -7.76 -1.86 -16.13
C ARG A 209 -6.31 -2.09 -15.72
N HIS A 210 -5.76 -1.12 -15.04
CA HIS A 210 -4.34 -1.15 -14.68
C HIS A 210 -4.13 -0.38 -13.39
N GLY A 211 -3.61 -1.06 -12.39
CA GLY A 211 -3.17 -0.48 -11.13
C GLY A 211 -1.66 -0.48 -11.07
N SER A 212 -1.08 0.52 -10.44
CA SER A 212 0.33 0.55 -10.09
C SER A 212 0.53 1.11 -8.69
N ALA A 213 1.48 0.57 -7.98
CA ALA A 213 1.93 1.06 -6.69
C ALA A 213 3.43 1.33 -6.76
N CYS A 214 3.85 2.48 -6.24
CA CYS A 214 5.25 2.89 -6.15
C CYS A 214 5.54 3.26 -4.71
N LEU A 215 6.70 2.80 -4.21
CA LEU A 215 7.29 3.25 -2.97
C LEU A 215 8.61 3.94 -3.30
N ILE A 216 8.82 5.12 -2.75
CA ILE A 216 9.98 5.99 -3.03
C ILE A 216 10.53 6.50 -1.71
#